data_7f1e6a82ce4a0138ebf72ba82bd60b6b
#
_entry.id   7f1e6a82ce4a0138ebf72ba82bd60b6b
#
_cell.length_a   1.000
_cell.length_b   1.000
_cell.length_c   1.000
_cell.angle_alpha   90.00
_cell.angle_beta   90.00
_cell.angle_gamma   90.00
#
_symmetry.space_group_name_H-M   'P 1'
#
loop_
_entity.id
_entity.type
_entity.pdbx_description
1 polymer ?
#
loop_
_entity_poly.entity_id
_entity_poly.type
_entity_poly.pdbx_seq_one_letter_code
_entity_poly.pdbx_strand_id
1 'polypeptide(L)'
;MVPSSYYVFLSAFVFSIGLYGVLTRTNAVVILMCVELMLNAANINLVAFAAHHGGVAGIAGQTFVLFVLAVAAAEVAVGLGVFILVY
;
A
#
# COMPACT_ATOMS: atom_id res chain seq x y z
N MET A 1 8.64 19.26 -12.28
CA MET A 1 8.45 18.38 -11.12
C MET A 1 6.97 18.33 -10.75
N VAL A 2 6.47 17.15 -10.48
CA VAL A 2 5.05 16.98 -10.19
C VAL A 2 4.76 17.47 -8.76
N PRO A 3 3.74 18.31 -8.54
CA PRO A 3 3.38 18.72 -7.18
C PRO A 3 2.98 17.54 -6.31
N SER A 4 3.32 17.60 -5.02
CA SER A 4 2.99 16.54 -4.08
C SER A 4 1.48 16.28 -3.97
N SER A 5 0.65 17.29 -4.22
CA SER A 5 -0.80 17.15 -4.21
C SER A 5 -1.30 16.11 -5.23
N TYR A 6 -0.61 15.96 -6.36
CA TYR A 6 -1.00 14.95 -7.35
C TYR A 6 -0.81 13.54 -6.81
N TYR A 7 0.25 13.31 -6.05
CA TYR A 7 0.47 12.01 -5.42
C TYR A 7 -0.56 11.73 -4.34
N VAL A 8 -0.97 12.74 -3.59
CA VAL A 8 -2.03 12.59 -2.60
C VAL A 8 -3.35 12.23 -3.27
N PHE A 9 -3.70 12.88 -4.38
CA PHE A 9 -4.90 12.53 -5.14
C PHE A 9 -4.83 11.12 -5.68
N LEU A 10 -3.68 10.73 -6.22
CA LEU A 10 -3.49 9.37 -6.72
C LEU A 10 -3.67 8.35 -5.60
N SER A 11 -3.05 8.57 -4.43
CA SER A 11 -3.16 7.64 -3.32
C SER A 11 -4.59 7.57 -2.78
N ALA A 12 -5.30 8.69 -2.72
CA ALA A 12 -6.70 8.72 -2.31
C ALA A 12 -7.57 7.91 -3.28
N PHE A 13 -7.32 8.04 -4.58
CA PHE A 13 -8.03 7.31 -5.60
C PHE A 13 -7.79 5.79 -5.47
N VAL A 14 -6.54 5.39 -5.32
CA VAL A 14 -6.15 3.98 -5.17
C VAL A 14 -6.74 3.41 -3.88
N PHE A 15 -6.67 4.17 -2.78
CA PHE A 15 -7.25 3.76 -1.50
C PHE A 15 -8.76 3.54 -1.64
N SER A 16 -9.44 4.45 -2.33
CA SER A 16 -10.88 4.36 -2.54
C SER A 16 -11.26 3.11 -3.32
N ILE A 17 -10.48 2.76 -4.34
CA ILE A 17 -10.70 1.53 -5.12
C ILE A 17 -10.55 0.31 -4.21
N GLY A 18 -9.49 0.28 -3.39
CA GLY A 18 -9.27 -0.82 -2.45
C GLY A 18 -10.39 -0.95 -1.44
N LEU A 19 -10.83 0.16 -0.88
CA LEU A 19 -11.93 0.17 0.08
C LEU A 19 -13.23 -0.33 -0.56
N TYR A 20 -13.54 0.11 -1.76
CA TYR A 20 -14.70 -0.37 -2.49
C TYR A 20 -14.65 -1.88 -2.66
N GLY A 21 -13.49 -2.41 -3.05
CA GLY A 21 -13.31 -3.83 -3.20
C GLY A 21 -13.54 -4.60 -1.91
N VAL A 22 -13.00 -4.09 -0.79
CA VAL A 22 -13.17 -4.73 0.52
C VAL A 22 -14.65 -4.79 0.90
N LEU A 23 -15.39 -3.72 0.65
CA LEU A 23 -16.79 -3.62 1.06
C LEU A 23 -17.75 -4.41 0.17
N THR A 24 -17.37 -4.69 -1.09
CA THR A 24 -18.29 -5.29 -2.06
C THR A 24 -17.97 -6.76 -2.38
N ARG A 25 -16.77 -7.23 -2.09
CA ARG A 25 -16.36 -8.58 -2.43
C ARG A 25 -16.49 -9.52 -1.24
N THR A 26 -16.80 -10.77 -1.54
CA THR A 26 -16.91 -11.81 -0.52
C THR A 26 -15.78 -12.82 -0.60
N ASN A 27 -15.03 -12.87 -1.70
CA ASN A 27 -13.91 -13.76 -1.86
C ASN A 27 -12.75 -13.27 -0.98
N ALA A 28 -12.25 -14.14 -0.11
CA ALA A 28 -11.22 -13.77 0.86
C ALA A 28 -9.91 -13.37 0.19
N VAL A 29 -9.54 -14.01 -0.92
CA VAL A 29 -8.32 -13.67 -1.66
C VAL A 29 -8.44 -12.28 -2.27
N VAL A 30 -9.61 -11.94 -2.83
CA VAL A 30 -9.86 -10.62 -3.40
C VAL A 30 -9.83 -9.56 -2.30
N ILE A 31 -10.40 -9.84 -1.13
CA ILE A 31 -10.35 -8.92 0.00
C ILE A 31 -8.90 -8.68 0.43
N LEU A 32 -8.09 -9.72 0.49
CA LEU A 32 -6.69 -9.60 0.83
C LEU A 32 -5.95 -8.71 -0.18
N MET A 33 -6.21 -8.89 -1.46
CA MET A 33 -5.61 -8.05 -2.51
C MET A 33 -6.06 -6.59 -2.38
N CYS A 34 -7.32 -6.35 -2.05
CA CYS A 34 -7.83 -4.99 -1.86
C CYS A 34 -7.20 -4.31 -0.65
N VAL A 35 -6.99 -5.03 0.44
CA VAL A 35 -6.28 -4.50 1.61
C VAL A 35 -4.85 -4.13 1.25
N GLU A 36 -4.18 -4.96 0.45
CA GLU A 36 -2.83 -4.65 -0.03
C GLU A 36 -2.82 -3.40 -0.90
N LEU A 37 -3.84 -3.22 -1.73
CA LEU A 37 -3.98 -2.03 -2.54
C LEU A 37 -4.13 -0.78 -1.66
N MET A 38 -4.89 -0.87 -0.57
CA MET A 38 -5.03 0.23 0.39
C MET A 38 -3.71 0.56 1.06
N LEU A 39 -2.93 -0.46 1.44
CA LEU A 39 -1.61 -0.26 2.03
C LEU A 39 -0.65 0.38 1.03
N ASN A 40 -0.70 -0.02 -0.23
CA ASN A 40 0.12 0.59 -1.28
C ASN A 40 -0.25 2.07 -1.47
N ALA A 41 -1.53 2.41 -1.35
CA ALA A 41 -1.96 3.81 -1.42
C ALA A 41 -1.33 4.65 -0.31
N ALA A 42 -1.27 4.12 0.92
CA ALA A 42 -0.60 4.78 2.03
C ALA A 42 0.90 4.93 1.74
N ASN A 43 1.52 3.92 1.15
CA ASN A 43 2.94 3.98 0.78
C ASN A 43 3.23 5.02 -0.29
N ILE A 44 2.33 5.23 -1.24
CA ILE A 44 2.46 6.30 -2.24
C ILE A 44 2.56 7.65 -1.53
N ASN A 45 1.72 7.90 -0.52
CA ASN A 45 1.78 9.13 0.25
C ASN A 45 3.12 9.28 0.98
N LEU A 46 3.61 8.21 1.59
CA LEU A 46 4.87 8.24 2.33
C LEU A 46 6.05 8.53 1.40
N VAL A 47 6.08 7.92 0.22
CA VAL A 47 7.14 8.15 -0.76
C VAL A 47 7.09 9.59 -1.26
N ALA A 48 5.91 10.09 -1.59
CA ALA A 48 5.76 11.46 -2.05
C ALA A 48 6.19 12.46 -1.00
N PHE A 49 5.81 12.23 0.26
CA PHE A 49 6.18 13.09 1.37
C PHE A 49 7.69 13.09 1.59
N ALA A 50 8.32 11.91 1.57
CA ALA A 50 9.75 11.76 1.73
C ALA A 50 10.52 12.47 0.61
N ALA A 51 10.07 12.31 -0.63
CA ALA A 51 10.69 12.97 -1.77
C ALA A 51 10.58 14.48 -1.69
N HIS A 52 9.45 14.99 -1.16
CA HIS A 52 9.24 16.43 -0.99
C HIS A 52 10.21 17.01 0.05
N HIS A 53 10.49 16.28 1.12
CA HIS A 53 11.39 16.75 2.18
C HIS A 53 12.85 16.65 1.78
N GLY A 54 13.24 15.62 1.02
CA GLY A 54 14.61 15.42 0.56
C GLY A 54 15.60 15.15 1.68
N GLY A 55 16.89 15.12 1.32
CA GLY A 55 17.98 14.95 2.27
C GLY A 55 17.91 13.68 3.09
N VAL A 56 18.45 13.71 4.30
CA VAL A 56 18.49 12.56 5.21
C VAL A 56 17.08 12.12 5.60
N ALA A 57 16.20 13.08 5.86
CA ALA A 57 14.80 12.77 6.19
C ALA A 57 14.09 12.05 5.04
N GLY A 58 14.36 12.46 3.79
CA GLY A 58 13.82 11.80 2.61
C GLY A 58 14.32 10.38 2.47
N ILE A 59 15.62 10.16 2.68
CA ILE A 59 16.22 8.83 2.61
C ILE A 59 15.65 7.93 3.69
N ALA A 60 15.52 8.43 4.91
CA ALA A 60 14.95 7.66 6.03
C ALA A 60 13.50 7.27 5.74
N GLY A 61 12.70 8.18 5.19
CA GLY A 61 11.32 7.92 4.81
C GLY A 61 11.21 6.84 3.74
N GLN A 62 12.07 6.90 2.71
CA GLN A 62 12.09 5.90 1.65
C GLN A 62 12.52 4.54 2.16
N THR A 63 13.49 4.48 3.06
CA THR A 63 13.91 3.23 3.69
C THR A 63 12.78 2.63 4.49
N PHE A 64 12.03 3.44 5.23
CA PHE A 64 10.87 2.99 5.98
C PHE A 64 9.81 2.41 5.06
N VAL A 65 9.54 3.06 3.92
CA VAL A 65 8.57 2.57 2.94
C VAL A 65 8.99 1.21 2.39
N LEU A 66 10.27 1.03 2.07
CA LEU A 66 10.78 -0.26 1.59
C LEU A 66 10.58 -1.35 2.64
N PHE A 67 10.82 -1.05 3.91
CA PHE A 67 10.57 -1.98 5.01
C PHE A 67 9.09 -2.35 5.09
N VAL A 68 8.20 -1.36 5.02
CA VAL A 68 6.75 -1.60 5.07
C VAL A 68 6.31 -2.45 3.89
N LEU A 69 6.84 -2.21 2.68
CA LEU A 69 6.52 -3.00 1.50
C LEU A 69 6.97 -4.45 1.68
N ALA A 70 8.16 -4.68 2.25
CA ALA A 70 8.66 -6.02 2.50
C ALA A 70 7.76 -6.77 3.50
N VAL A 71 7.34 -6.11 4.57
CA VAL A 71 6.44 -6.69 5.56
C VAL A 71 5.09 -7.00 4.92
N ALA A 72 4.55 -6.08 4.13
CA ALA A 72 3.27 -6.28 3.45
C ALA A 72 3.33 -7.47 2.49
N ALA A 73 4.42 -7.58 1.73
CA ALA A 73 4.61 -8.71 0.82
C ALA A 73 4.68 -10.03 1.58
N ALA A 74 5.38 -10.06 2.72
CA ALA A 74 5.45 -11.25 3.57
C ALA A 74 4.08 -11.63 4.11
N GLU A 75 3.29 -10.66 4.55
CA GLU A 75 1.93 -10.90 5.05
C GLU A 75 1.02 -11.49 3.97
N VAL A 76 1.11 -11.00 2.74
CA VAL A 76 0.36 -11.54 1.61
C VAL A 76 0.77 -12.98 1.35
N ALA A 77 2.06 -13.26 1.32
CA ALA A 77 2.57 -14.61 1.09
C ALA A 77 2.06 -15.59 2.15
N VAL A 78 2.12 -15.20 3.43
CA VAL A 78 1.62 -16.01 4.53
C VAL A 78 0.11 -16.17 4.43
N GLY A 79 -0.61 -15.10 4.15
CA GLY A 79 -2.07 -15.14 4.01
C GLY A 79 -2.51 -16.07 2.90
N LEU A 80 -1.88 -15.99 1.73
CA LEU A 80 -2.18 -16.88 0.61
C LEU A 80 -1.83 -18.32 0.95
N GLY A 81 -0.71 -18.55 1.64
CA GLY A 81 -0.32 -19.88 2.09
C GLY A 81 -1.36 -20.49 3.01
N VAL A 82 -1.87 -19.71 3.95
CA VAL A 82 -2.93 -20.17 4.86
C VAL A 82 -4.19 -20.51 4.08
N PHE A 83 -4.59 -19.68 3.12
CA PHE A 83 -5.76 -19.95 2.30
C PHE A 83 -5.61 -21.25 1.51
N ILE A 84 -4.43 -21.49 0.95
CA ILE A 84 -4.17 -22.72 0.20
C ILE A 84 -4.29 -23.94 1.11
N LEU A 85 -3.80 -23.84 2.35
CA LEU A 85 -3.86 -24.96 3.30
C LEU A 85 -5.27 -25.21 3.81
N VAL A 86 -6.09 -24.16 3.98
CA VAL A 86 -7.43 -24.28 4.56
C VAL A 86 -8.46 -24.62 3.49
N TYR A 87 -8.29 -24.06 2.32
CA TYR A 87 -9.20 -24.28 1.19
C TYR A 87 -8.52 -25.09 0.10
#